data_e6835d105830e8e4090f98b4d9e4d1f3
#
_entry.id   e6835d105830e8e4090f98b4d9e4d1f3
#
_cell.length_a   1.000
_cell.length_b   1.000
_cell.length_c   1.000
_cell.angle_alpha   90.00
_cell.angle_beta   90.00
_cell.angle_gamma   90.00
#
_symmetry.space_group_name_H-M   'P 1'
#
loop_
_entity.id
_entity.type
_entity.pdbx_description
1 polymer ?
#
loop_
_entity_poly.entity_id
_entity_poly.type
_entity_poly.pdbx_seq_one_letter_code
_entity_poly.pdbx_strand_id
1 'polypeptide(L)'
;TIGTPAAEDTFLRTGVDYYESGYTMAKAAADKLGGKGKFIILEGPAGASNAIERLNGINTGLSEYEGIEIVASQTANFKRTEGMSVTENLIQQYTDVDAVIACNDESALGAVQALTAANMNDVLVCGFDGSVDATNAVKEGTMFATYNTDPYGSGFVACAYAVKYLNDKTEPEGKFIPFPTAA
;
A
#
# COMPACT_ATOMS: atom_id res chain seq x y z
N THR A 1 13.90 13.99 4.84
CA THR A 1 12.68 13.71 4.07
C THR A 1 12.27 12.27 4.33
N ILE A 2 10.99 12.01 4.54
CA ILE A 2 10.43 10.68 4.80
C ILE A 2 9.61 10.27 3.56
N GLY A 3 9.93 9.10 3.02
CA GLY A 3 9.06 8.40 2.08
C GLY A 3 8.94 8.89 0.63
N THR A 4 9.64 9.91 0.19
CA THR A 4 9.61 10.38 -1.21
C THR A 4 10.99 10.28 -1.84
N PRO A 5 11.14 10.18 -3.17
CA PRO A 5 12.43 10.25 -3.83
C PRO A 5 13.20 11.49 -3.36
N ALA A 6 14.46 11.29 -3.01
CA ALA A 6 15.31 12.38 -2.56
C ALA A 6 15.57 13.34 -3.73
N ALA A 7 15.33 14.64 -3.52
CA ALA A 7 15.98 15.64 -4.32
C ALA A 7 17.51 15.51 -4.17
N GLU A 8 18.28 15.97 -5.15
CA GLU A 8 19.76 15.87 -5.12
C GLU A 8 20.37 16.45 -3.84
N ASP A 9 19.74 17.49 -3.27
CA ASP A 9 20.16 18.18 -2.06
C ASP A 9 19.64 17.56 -0.74
N THR A 10 18.96 16.43 -0.79
CA THR A 10 18.47 15.78 0.43
C THR A 10 19.63 15.11 1.16
N PHE A 11 19.79 15.47 2.45
CA PHE A 11 20.81 14.88 3.33
C PHE A 11 20.55 13.39 3.58
N LEU A 12 19.30 13.04 3.88
CA LEU A 12 18.89 11.68 4.20
C LEU A 12 17.40 11.48 3.90
N ARG A 13 17.07 10.33 3.37
CA ARG A 13 15.70 9.79 3.28
C ARG A 13 15.60 8.53 4.14
N THR A 14 14.56 8.43 4.95
CA THR A 14 14.22 7.22 5.71
C THR A 14 12.81 6.78 5.34
N GLY A 15 12.52 5.50 5.40
CA GLY A 15 11.19 4.98 5.11
C GLY A 15 11.22 3.57 4.54
N VAL A 16 10.08 3.11 4.06
CA VAL A 16 9.97 1.83 3.37
C VAL A 16 10.28 1.99 1.87
N ASP A 17 10.69 0.91 1.24
CA ASP A 17 10.69 0.80 -0.21
C ASP A 17 9.24 0.59 -0.69
N TYR A 18 8.70 1.60 -1.36
CA TYR A 18 7.30 1.56 -1.80
C TYR A 18 7.06 0.56 -2.93
N TYR A 19 8.03 0.38 -3.81
CA TYR A 19 7.93 -0.64 -4.85
C TYR A 19 7.91 -2.04 -4.20
N GLU A 20 8.85 -2.32 -3.31
CA GLU A 20 8.94 -3.61 -2.62
C GLU A 20 7.69 -3.88 -1.77
N SER A 21 7.14 -2.84 -1.12
CA SER A 21 5.90 -2.98 -0.35
C SER A 21 4.73 -3.40 -1.25
N GLY A 22 4.58 -2.77 -2.41
CA GLY A 22 3.57 -3.11 -3.40
C GLY A 22 3.73 -4.52 -3.95
N TYR A 23 4.96 -4.89 -4.31
CA TYR A 23 5.30 -6.22 -4.81
C TYR A 23 4.98 -7.32 -3.79
N THR A 24 5.42 -7.14 -2.55
CA THR A 24 5.17 -8.12 -1.46
C THR A 24 3.67 -8.30 -1.19
N MET A 25 2.90 -7.20 -1.14
CA MET A 25 1.45 -7.30 -0.92
C MET A 25 0.75 -8.01 -2.08
N ALA A 26 1.12 -7.70 -3.31
CA ALA A 26 0.58 -8.34 -4.50
C ALA A 26 0.81 -9.85 -4.48
N LYS A 27 2.04 -10.27 -4.16
CA LYS A 27 2.39 -11.69 -4.00
C LYS A 27 1.57 -12.36 -2.91
N ALA A 28 1.44 -11.74 -1.73
CA ALA A 28 0.67 -12.28 -0.62
C ALA A 28 -0.81 -12.48 -0.98
N ALA A 29 -1.43 -11.51 -1.67
CA ALA A 29 -2.81 -11.63 -2.13
C ALA A 29 -2.97 -12.70 -3.22
N ALA A 30 -2.05 -12.75 -4.18
CA ALA A 30 -2.03 -13.76 -5.23
C ALA A 30 -1.88 -15.18 -4.68
N ASP A 31 -0.93 -15.39 -3.79
CA ASP A 31 -0.69 -16.69 -3.13
C ASP A 31 -1.91 -17.13 -2.32
N LYS A 32 -2.56 -16.21 -1.61
CA LYS A 32 -3.80 -16.48 -0.86
C LYS A 32 -4.92 -17.00 -1.76
N LEU A 33 -5.00 -16.51 -2.99
CA LEU A 33 -5.99 -16.95 -4.01
C LEU A 33 -5.50 -18.13 -4.87
N GLY A 34 -4.32 -18.70 -4.58
CA GLY A 34 -3.76 -19.81 -5.34
C GLY A 34 -3.31 -19.42 -6.75
N GLY A 35 -2.87 -18.20 -6.93
CA GLY A 35 -2.29 -17.67 -8.17
C GLY A 35 -3.28 -17.37 -9.29
N LYS A 36 -4.56 -17.20 -8.96
CA LYS A 36 -5.63 -16.90 -9.93
C LYS A 36 -6.70 -16.01 -9.32
N GLY A 37 -7.39 -15.23 -10.16
CA GLY A 37 -8.51 -14.39 -9.75
C GLY A 37 -8.51 -13.03 -10.42
N LYS A 38 -9.58 -12.28 -10.17
CA LYS A 38 -9.82 -10.94 -10.71
C LYS A 38 -9.57 -9.88 -9.67
N PHE A 39 -8.69 -8.96 -9.99
CA PHE A 39 -8.21 -7.92 -9.08
C PHE A 39 -8.68 -6.53 -9.51
N ILE A 40 -9.13 -5.74 -8.56
CA ILE A 40 -9.29 -4.28 -8.67
C ILE A 40 -8.12 -3.62 -7.93
N ILE A 41 -7.54 -2.58 -8.53
CA ILE A 41 -6.53 -1.74 -7.88
C ILE A 41 -7.11 -0.35 -7.64
N LEU A 42 -7.04 0.11 -6.38
CA LEU A 42 -7.37 1.48 -6.01
C LEU A 42 -6.09 2.29 -5.88
N GLU A 43 -5.82 3.10 -6.89
CA GLU A 43 -4.59 3.89 -6.98
C GLU A 43 -4.59 5.10 -6.03
N GLY A 44 -3.40 5.59 -5.74
CA GLY A 44 -3.24 6.88 -5.05
C GLY A 44 -3.36 8.09 -6.00
N PRO A 45 -3.11 9.31 -5.47
CA PRO A 45 -3.15 10.54 -6.26
C PRO A 45 -2.15 10.51 -7.41
N ALA A 46 -2.56 11.01 -8.57
CA ALA A 46 -1.67 11.16 -9.70
C ALA A 46 -0.47 12.05 -9.35
N GLY A 47 0.73 11.61 -9.72
CA GLY A 47 1.98 12.33 -9.46
C GLY A 47 2.58 12.13 -8.06
N ALA A 48 1.92 11.44 -7.14
CA ALA A 48 2.49 11.05 -5.86
C ALA A 48 3.49 9.90 -6.06
N SER A 49 4.77 10.14 -5.77
CA SER A 49 5.85 9.16 -6.02
C SER A 49 5.64 7.84 -5.28
N ASN A 50 5.19 7.90 -4.02
CA ASN A 50 4.88 6.71 -3.24
C ASN A 50 3.72 5.89 -3.83
N ALA A 51 2.72 6.55 -4.42
CA ALA A 51 1.63 5.87 -5.11
C ALA A 51 2.11 5.18 -6.39
N ILE A 52 2.93 5.88 -7.18
CA ILE A 52 3.48 5.36 -8.44
C ILE A 52 4.39 4.16 -8.19
N GLU A 53 5.34 4.26 -7.24
CA GLU A 53 6.25 3.19 -6.90
C GLU A 53 5.48 1.96 -6.38
N ARG A 54 4.51 2.14 -5.49
CA ARG A 54 3.68 1.08 -4.95
C ARG A 54 2.84 0.39 -6.03
N LEU A 55 2.20 1.17 -6.89
CA LEU A 55 1.42 0.66 -8.03
C LEU A 55 2.30 -0.17 -8.99
N ASN A 56 3.51 0.30 -9.29
CA ASN A 56 4.46 -0.45 -10.11
C ASN A 56 4.83 -1.79 -9.46
N GLY A 57 5.08 -1.82 -8.15
CA GLY A 57 5.32 -3.04 -7.40
C GLY A 57 4.14 -4.01 -7.45
N ILE A 58 2.91 -3.50 -7.24
CA ILE A 58 1.68 -4.30 -7.33
C ILE A 58 1.54 -4.93 -8.72
N ASN A 59 1.67 -4.12 -9.77
CA ASN A 59 1.55 -4.62 -11.15
C ASN A 59 2.61 -5.68 -11.46
N THR A 60 3.86 -5.48 -11.04
CA THR A 60 4.94 -6.45 -11.24
C THR A 60 4.62 -7.75 -10.49
N GLY A 61 4.25 -7.68 -9.21
CA GLY A 61 3.97 -8.87 -8.40
C GLY A 61 2.79 -9.70 -8.94
N LEU A 62 1.72 -9.04 -9.40
CA LEU A 62 0.57 -9.73 -10.00
C LEU A 62 0.90 -10.32 -11.37
N SER A 63 1.75 -9.67 -12.17
CA SER A 63 2.12 -10.15 -13.53
C SER A 63 2.89 -11.47 -13.53
N GLU A 64 3.41 -11.92 -12.40
CA GLU A 64 4.09 -13.21 -12.27
C GLU A 64 3.12 -14.40 -12.23
N TYR A 65 1.80 -14.16 -12.18
CA TYR A 65 0.78 -15.19 -12.11
C TYR A 65 -0.11 -15.16 -13.36
N GLU A 66 0.01 -16.17 -14.22
CA GLU A 66 -0.78 -16.27 -15.46
C GLU A 66 -2.29 -16.33 -15.23
N GLY A 67 -2.73 -16.76 -14.04
CA GLY A 67 -4.14 -16.89 -13.68
C GLY A 67 -4.77 -15.63 -13.09
N ILE A 68 -4.01 -14.54 -12.95
CA ILE A 68 -4.50 -13.27 -12.40
C ILE A 68 -4.82 -12.28 -13.49
N GLU A 69 -5.98 -11.65 -13.37
CA GLU A 69 -6.45 -10.57 -14.23
C GLU A 69 -6.70 -9.31 -13.41
N ILE A 70 -6.06 -8.20 -13.78
CA ILE A 70 -6.41 -6.87 -13.25
C ILE A 70 -7.57 -6.34 -14.10
N VAL A 71 -8.79 -6.43 -13.58
CA VAL A 71 -10.01 -6.02 -14.31
C VAL A 71 -10.23 -4.52 -14.29
N ALA A 72 -9.71 -3.83 -13.28
CA ALA A 72 -9.76 -2.37 -13.18
C ALA A 72 -8.64 -1.82 -12.33
N SER A 73 -8.15 -0.63 -12.69
CA SER A 73 -7.23 0.18 -11.90
C SER A 73 -7.71 1.62 -11.95
N GLN A 74 -8.08 2.20 -10.81
CA GLN A 74 -8.67 3.54 -10.74
C GLN A 74 -8.23 4.28 -9.48
N THR A 75 -7.99 5.60 -9.62
CA THR A 75 -7.57 6.40 -8.47
C THR A 75 -8.69 6.58 -7.44
N ALA A 76 -8.31 6.40 -6.17
CA ALA A 76 -9.12 6.70 -4.98
C ALA A 76 -8.49 7.82 -4.13
N ASN A 77 -7.43 8.47 -4.64
CA ASN A 77 -6.79 9.65 -4.06
C ASN A 77 -6.41 9.52 -2.58
N PHE A 78 -6.16 8.30 -2.08
CA PHE A 78 -5.90 8.00 -0.67
C PHE A 78 -7.04 8.37 0.29
N LYS A 79 -8.28 8.43 -0.20
CA LYS A 79 -9.43 8.84 0.61
C LYS A 79 -10.43 7.70 0.77
N ARG A 80 -10.94 7.52 1.99
CA ARG A 80 -11.95 6.50 2.32
C ARG A 80 -13.25 6.67 1.51
N THR A 81 -13.73 7.90 1.39
CA THR A 81 -14.95 8.19 0.62
C THR A 81 -14.80 7.92 -0.87
N GLU A 82 -13.63 8.21 -1.45
CA GLU A 82 -13.36 7.91 -2.85
C GLU A 82 -13.11 6.41 -3.06
N GLY A 83 -12.40 5.73 -2.13
CA GLY A 83 -12.26 4.27 -2.13
C GLY A 83 -13.61 3.56 -2.11
N MET A 84 -14.54 4.03 -1.28
CA MET A 84 -15.91 3.51 -1.24
C MET A 84 -16.62 3.72 -2.57
N SER A 85 -16.73 4.96 -3.06
CA SER A 85 -17.51 5.26 -4.27
C SER A 85 -16.94 4.63 -5.54
N VAL A 86 -15.60 4.56 -5.66
CA VAL A 86 -14.94 3.89 -6.79
C VAL A 86 -15.23 2.39 -6.74
N THR A 87 -15.12 1.77 -5.57
CA THR A 87 -15.42 0.34 -5.42
C THR A 87 -16.89 0.04 -5.72
N GLU A 88 -17.83 0.84 -5.20
CA GLU A 88 -19.27 0.69 -5.51
C GLU A 88 -19.55 0.69 -7.00
N ASN A 89 -18.90 1.58 -7.75
CA ASN A 89 -19.07 1.65 -9.21
C ASN A 89 -18.44 0.44 -9.93
N LEU A 90 -17.25 0.02 -9.50
CA LEU A 90 -16.52 -1.07 -10.15
C LEU A 90 -17.18 -2.44 -9.93
N ILE A 91 -17.70 -2.72 -8.74
CA ILE A 91 -18.36 -4.01 -8.48
C ILE A 91 -19.72 -4.16 -9.17
N GLN A 92 -20.32 -3.07 -9.64
CA GLN A 92 -21.49 -3.16 -10.53
C GLN A 92 -21.11 -3.66 -11.92
N GLN A 93 -19.90 -3.37 -12.36
CA GLN A 93 -19.39 -3.79 -13.67
C GLN A 93 -18.68 -5.16 -13.59
N TYR A 94 -17.96 -5.40 -12.51
CA TYR A 94 -17.15 -6.60 -12.27
C TYR A 94 -17.68 -7.34 -11.04
N THR A 95 -18.71 -8.16 -11.24
CA THR A 95 -19.44 -8.83 -10.15
C THR A 95 -18.75 -10.06 -9.58
N ASP A 96 -17.67 -10.52 -10.24
CA ASP A 96 -16.89 -11.72 -9.90
C ASP A 96 -15.44 -11.37 -9.50
N VAL A 97 -15.27 -10.25 -8.81
CA VAL A 97 -13.97 -9.80 -8.25
C VAL A 97 -13.58 -10.67 -7.07
N ASP A 98 -12.30 -11.07 -7.04
CA ASP A 98 -11.72 -11.89 -5.96
C ASP A 98 -10.90 -11.05 -4.97
N ALA A 99 -10.31 -9.93 -5.42
CA ALA A 99 -9.50 -9.07 -4.55
C ALA A 99 -9.54 -7.58 -4.93
N VAL A 100 -9.38 -6.73 -3.93
CA VAL A 100 -9.10 -5.30 -4.05
C VAL A 100 -7.79 -4.98 -3.36
N ILE A 101 -6.82 -4.44 -4.09
CA ILE A 101 -5.58 -3.90 -3.52
C ILE A 101 -5.64 -2.37 -3.61
N ALA A 102 -5.76 -1.71 -2.47
CA ALA A 102 -5.75 -0.25 -2.41
C ALA A 102 -4.35 0.25 -2.01
N CYS A 103 -3.88 1.32 -2.66
CA CYS A 103 -2.56 1.90 -2.39
C CYS A 103 -2.41 2.57 -1.02
N ASN A 104 -3.46 2.60 -0.19
CA ASN A 104 -3.40 2.96 1.23
C ASN A 104 -4.60 2.40 2.01
N ASP A 105 -4.52 2.46 3.33
CA ASP A 105 -5.55 1.93 4.23
C ASP A 105 -6.88 2.67 4.15
N GLU A 106 -6.87 3.99 4.00
CA GLU A 106 -8.10 4.75 3.90
C GLU A 106 -8.94 4.31 2.69
N SER A 107 -8.32 4.16 1.53
CA SER A 107 -9.01 3.66 0.34
C SER A 107 -9.45 2.19 0.51
N ALA A 108 -8.62 1.36 1.16
CA ALA A 108 -8.96 -0.04 1.47
C ALA A 108 -10.19 -0.14 2.39
N LEU A 109 -10.23 0.65 3.47
CA LEU A 109 -11.37 0.70 4.38
C LEU A 109 -12.65 1.21 3.70
N GLY A 110 -12.52 2.11 2.73
CA GLY A 110 -13.62 2.49 1.85
C GLY A 110 -14.12 1.33 1.00
N ALA A 111 -13.20 0.55 0.42
CA ALA A 111 -13.57 -0.65 -0.33
C ALA A 111 -14.27 -1.70 0.55
N VAL A 112 -13.80 -1.93 1.77
CA VAL A 112 -14.48 -2.82 2.74
C VAL A 112 -15.93 -2.40 2.96
N GLN A 113 -16.19 -1.10 3.11
CA GLN A 113 -17.56 -0.59 3.31
C GLN A 113 -18.45 -0.87 2.08
N ALA A 114 -17.95 -0.62 0.88
CA ALA A 114 -18.69 -0.88 -0.36
C ALA A 114 -19.00 -2.37 -0.57
N LEU A 115 -17.98 -3.22 -0.34
CA LEU A 115 -18.13 -4.68 -0.48
C LEU A 115 -19.10 -5.25 0.56
N THR A 116 -19.01 -4.79 1.80
CA THR A 116 -19.95 -5.19 2.87
C THR A 116 -21.38 -4.81 2.53
N ALA A 117 -21.60 -3.59 2.05
CA ALA A 117 -22.93 -3.14 1.62
C ALA A 117 -23.50 -3.96 0.45
N ALA A 118 -22.61 -4.48 -0.42
CA ALA A 118 -22.95 -5.35 -1.53
C ALA A 118 -23.03 -6.85 -1.15
N ASN A 119 -22.82 -7.23 0.10
CA ASN A 119 -22.70 -8.62 0.58
C ASN A 119 -21.57 -9.43 -0.11
N MET A 120 -20.49 -8.77 -0.55
CA MET A 120 -19.31 -9.38 -1.17
C MET A 120 -18.18 -9.55 -0.14
N ASN A 121 -18.47 -10.20 0.99
CA ASN A 121 -17.55 -10.30 2.13
C ASN A 121 -16.38 -11.27 1.90
N ASP A 122 -16.43 -12.09 0.87
CA ASP A 122 -15.37 -13.05 0.52
C ASP A 122 -14.27 -12.43 -0.32
N VAL A 123 -14.43 -11.17 -0.80
CA VAL A 123 -13.42 -10.45 -1.57
C VAL A 123 -12.26 -10.04 -0.66
N LEU A 124 -11.04 -10.42 -1.02
CA LEU A 124 -9.84 -10.03 -0.27
C LEU A 124 -9.59 -8.53 -0.39
N VAL A 125 -9.40 -7.83 0.72
CA VAL A 125 -9.04 -6.41 0.71
C VAL A 125 -7.66 -6.23 1.33
N CYS A 126 -6.77 -5.56 0.59
CA CYS A 126 -5.41 -5.23 1.03
C CYS A 126 -5.21 -3.72 1.06
N GLY A 127 -4.45 -3.25 2.06
CA GLY A 127 -4.10 -1.85 2.24
C GLY A 127 -2.61 -1.66 2.55
N PHE A 128 -2.24 -0.42 2.83
CA PHE A 128 -0.90 -0.01 3.24
C PHE A 128 -1.03 1.11 4.27
N ASP A 129 -0.08 1.22 5.13
CA ASP A 129 0.23 2.18 6.19
C ASP A 129 0.25 1.54 7.57
N GLY A 130 -0.50 0.45 7.82
CA GLY A 130 -0.61 -0.18 9.13
C GLY A 130 -1.40 0.68 10.12
N SER A 131 -2.41 1.40 9.63
CA SER A 131 -3.26 2.26 10.48
C SER A 131 -4.03 1.44 11.52
N VAL A 132 -4.40 2.09 12.61
CA VAL A 132 -5.15 1.42 13.71
C VAL A 132 -6.45 0.81 13.19
N ASP A 133 -7.20 1.54 12.36
CA ASP A 133 -8.45 1.07 11.78
C ASP A 133 -8.24 -0.15 10.89
N ALA A 134 -7.24 -0.11 9.99
CA ALA A 134 -6.93 -1.23 9.10
C ALA A 134 -6.41 -2.44 9.89
N THR A 135 -5.57 -2.22 10.90
CA THR A 135 -5.10 -3.30 11.78
C THR A 135 -6.26 -3.97 12.52
N ASN A 136 -7.25 -3.20 12.96
CA ASN A 136 -8.46 -3.76 13.56
C ASN A 136 -9.30 -4.52 12.52
N ALA A 137 -9.47 -3.97 11.32
CA ALA A 137 -10.18 -4.65 10.23
C ALA A 137 -9.53 -5.98 9.84
N VAL A 138 -8.19 -6.07 9.88
CA VAL A 138 -7.48 -7.36 9.68
C VAL A 138 -7.78 -8.33 10.82
N LYS A 139 -7.77 -7.89 12.09
CA LYS A 139 -8.12 -8.74 13.24
C LYS A 139 -9.56 -9.24 13.20
N GLU A 140 -10.47 -8.41 12.69
CA GLU A 140 -11.89 -8.72 12.52
C GLU A 140 -12.16 -9.58 11.28
N GLY A 141 -11.17 -9.75 10.40
CA GLY A 141 -11.27 -10.53 9.18
C GLY A 141 -11.98 -9.82 8.00
N THR A 142 -12.25 -8.53 8.11
CA THR A 142 -12.84 -7.72 7.05
C THR A 142 -11.80 -7.18 6.05
N MET A 143 -10.52 -7.17 6.43
CA MET A 143 -9.38 -7.00 5.55
C MET A 143 -8.46 -8.22 5.62
N PHE A 144 -7.82 -8.55 4.51
CA PHE A 144 -6.82 -9.63 4.48
C PHE A 144 -5.49 -9.16 5.10
N ALA A 145 -5.00 -8.00 4.69
CA ALA A 145 -3.72 -7.49 5.16
C ALA A 145 -3.61 -5.97 5.01
N THR A 146 -2.75 -5.37 5.83
CA THR A 146 -2.19 -4.03 5.63
C THR A 146 -0.67 -4.09 5.79
N TYR A 147 0.06 -3.41 4.90
CA TYR A 147 1.51 -3.31 4.98
C TYR A 147 1.90 -2.19 5.93
N ASN A 148 2.57 -2.52 7.04
CA ASN A 148 3.00 -1.51 8.00
C ASN A 148 4.20 -0.71 7.48
N THR A 149 4.06 0.60 7.34
CA THR A 149 5.11 1.52 6.87
C THR A 149 5.96 2.11 8.00
N ASP A 150 5.63 1.82 9.25
CA ASP A 150 6.30 2.32 10.48
C ASP A 150 6.75 3.79 10.39
N PRO A 151 5.83 4.74 10.32
CA PRO A 151 6.19 6.17 10.23
C PRO A 151 6.89 6.68 11.49
N TYR A 152 6.62 6.07 12.65
CA TYR A 152 7.29 6.41 13.90
C TYR A 152 8.79 6.06 13.85
N GLY A 153 9.12 4.82 13.46
CA GLY A 153 10.50 4.38 13.34
C GLY A 153 11.27 5.18 12.29
N SER A 154 10.64 5.45 11.13
CA SER A 154 11.22 6.30 10.09
C SER A 154 11.56 7.70 10.61
N GLY A 155 10.64 8.32 11.35
CA GLY A 155 10.85 9.63 11.97
C GLY A 155 11.95 9.61 13.03
N PHE A 156 11.97 8.58 13.88
CA PHE A 156 13.00 8.40 14.90
C PHE A 156 14.40 8.29 14.28
N VAL A 157 14.58 7.47 13.26
CA VAL A 157 15.87 7.31 12.56
C VAL A 157 16.29 8.62 11.89
N ALA A 158 15.38 9.32 11.23
CA ALA A 158 15.69 10.63 10.63
C ALA A 158 16.20 11.64 11.66
N CYS A 159 15.53 11.73 12.82
CA CYS A 159 15.95 12.61 13.92
C CYS A 159 17.30 12.19 14.52
N ALA A 160 17.52 10.89 14.72
CA ALA A 160 18.77 10.37 15.26
C ALA A 160 19.97 10.74 14.38
N TYR A 161 19.85 10.59 13.07
CA TYR A 161 20.91 11.00 12.12
C TYR A 161 21.12 12.51 12.10
N ALA A 162 20.02 13.30 12.15
CA ALA A 162 20.15 14.76 12.23
C ALA A 162 20.91 15.21 13.48
N VAL A 163 20.58 14.65 14.65
CA VAL A 163 21.28 14.93 15.91
C VAL A 163 22.75 14.51 15.85
N LYS A 164 23.04 13.32 15.30
CA LYS A 164 24.41 12.84 15.14
C LYS A 164 25.24 13.78 14.26
N TYR A 165 24.68 14.20 13.13
CA TYR A 165 25.35 15.16 12.23
C TYR A 165 25.61 16.52 12.89
N LEU A 166 24.66 17.03 13.68
CA LEU A 166 24.85 18.30 14.39
C LEU A 166 25.98 18.22 15.43
N ASN A 167 26.12 17.07 16.11
CA ASN A 167 27.12 16.87 17.16
C ASN A 167 28.53 16.61 16.62
N ASP A 168 28.69 15.71 15.67
CA ASP A 168 29.99 15.20 15.23
C ASP A 168 30.24 15.27 13.71
N LYS A 169 29.31 15.85 12.96
CA LYS A 169 29.35 15.96 11.48
C LYS A 169 29.41 14.59 10.78
N THR A 170 29.00 13.52 11.45
CA THR A 170 28.91 12.20 10.81
C THR A 170 27.78 12.20 9.77
N GLU A 171 28.12 11.89 8.53
CA GLU A 171 27.15 11.72 7.46
C GLU A 171 26.66 10.27 7.39
N PRO A 172 25.42 10.02 6.91
CA PRO A 172 24.95 8.66 6.69
C PRO A 172 25.70 8.00 5.53
N GLU A 173 25.89 6.69 5.61
CA GLU A 173 26.59 5.89 4.54
C GLU A 173 25.79 5.79 3.23
N GLY A 174 24.73 6.53 3.08
CA GLY A 174 23.90 6.59 1.89
C GLY A 174 22.76 7.58 2.07
N LYS A 175 22.14 7.97 0.98
CA LYS A 175 21.03 8.92 1.02
C LYS A 175 19.69 8.29 1.38
N PHE A 176 19.59 6.97 1.38
CA PHE A 176 18.39 6.23 1.77
C PHE A 176 18.71 5.13 2.79
N ILE A 177 18.05 5.18 3.92
CA ILE A 177 18.07 4.12 4.92
C ILE A 177 16.68 3.47 4.91
N PRO A 178 16.55 2.26 4.33
CA PRO A 178 15.31 1.52 4.37
C PRO A 178 15.00 1.12 5.80
N PHE A 179 13.74 1.22 6.17
CA PHE A 179 13.27 0.73 7.45
C PHE A 179 12.85 -0.72 7.29
N PRO A 180 13.41 -1.66 8.06
CA PRO A 180 12.96 -3.03 8.02
C PRO A 180 11.51 -3.09 8.53
N THR A 181 10.59 -3.44 7.65
CA THR A 181 9.23 -3.78 8.06
C THR A 181 9.27 -5.16 8.71
N ALA A 182 8.75 -5.27 9.92
CA ALA A 182 8.52 -6.59 10.51
C ALA A 182 7.56 -7.37 9.61
N ALA A 183 7.98 -8.58 9.25
CA ALA A 183 7.15 -9.53 8.51
C ALA A 183 5.95 -9.98 9.33
#